data_48d366d68045853c3984475317c98a8c
#
_entry.id   48d366d68045853c3984475317c98a8c
#
_cell.length_a   1.000
_cell.length_b   1.000
_cell.length_c   1.000
_cell.angle_alpha   90.00
_cell.angle_beta   90.00
_cell.angle_gamma   90.00
#
_symmetry.space_group_name_H-M   'P 1'
#
loop_
_entity.id
_entity.type
_entity.pdbx_description
1 polymer ?
#
loop_
_entity_poly.entity_id
_entity_poly.type
_entity_poly.pdbx_seq_one_letter_code
_entity_poly.pdbx_strand_id
1 'polypeptide(L)'
;MLELFRAFSLRCVQIEEAIRLGDDERVTSLDRTVEPLVEAILACRANNLLEVYMQLQFVSYLIAQVADDSAGVAQHTAVLSYLLDRYFGVYVSDLRPSARDLRPIEPPAYVPDTDNGQFLNAVILESMPDRVAVLTRDYRYLYSNPANCTYLNHKPMELIGRHLSEFIGEERFDTSARQKLDACFAGDHVDYTYERPADKSGSRHVRCRMSPLRDGSGTVMGALIVMQDLDQQQKAA
;
A
#
# COMPACT_ATOMS: atom_id res chain seq x y z
N MET A 1 -9.09 -0.69 11.36
CA MET A 1 -8.86 -0.93 9.93
C MET A 1 -7.66 -1.84 9.65
N LEU A 2 -6.47 -1.58 10.17
CA LEU A 2 -5.26 -2.39 9.94
C LEU A 2 -5.43 -3.89 10.23
N GLU A 3 -6.10 -4.25 11.33
CA GLU A 3 -6.35 -5.66 11.67
C GLU A 3 -7.27 -6.37 10.67
N LEU A 4 -8.23 -5.66 10.08
CA LEU A 4 -9.08 -6.20 9.02
C LEU A 4 -8.27 -6.47 7.75
N PHE A 5 -7.39 -5.54 7.35
CA PHE A 5 -6.48 -5.75 6.22
C PHE A 5 -5.53 -6.92 6.46
N ARG A 6 -4.98 -7.02 7.67
CA ARG A 6 -4.15 -8.17 8.04
C ARG A 6 -4.90 -9.49 7.91
N ALA A 7 -6.13 -9.55 8.45
CA ALA A 7 -6.96 -10.74 8.37
C ALA A 7 -7.27 -11.11 6.90
N PHE A 8 -7.58 -10.13 6.07
CA PHE A 8 -7.80 -10.32 4.63
C PHE A 8 -6.55 -10.84 3.93
N SER A 9 -5.39 -10.20 4.11
CA SER A 9 -4.12 -10.63 3.50
C SER A 9 -3.74 -12.04 3.90
N LEU A 10 -3.89 -12.38 5.20
CA LEU A 10 -3.62 -13.74 5.68
C LEU A 10 -4.53 -14.76 5.01
N ARG A 11 -5.79 -14.41 4.80
CA ARG A 11 -6.76 -15.29 4.16
C ARG A 11 -6.43 -15.54 2.69
N CYS A 12 -6.02 -14.49 1.97
CA CYS A 12 -5.57 -14.63 0.58
C CYS A 12 -4.36 -15.57 0.46
N VAL A 13 -3.36 -15.42 1.34
CA VAL A 13 -2.18 -16.32 1.37
C VAL A 13 -2.58 -17.77 1.66
N GLN A 14 -3.54 -17.99 2.57
CA GLN A 14 -4.03 -19.35 2.87
C GLN A 14 -4.78 -19.97 1.68
N ILE A 15 -5.53 -19.18 0.91
CA ILE A 15 -6.21 -19.63 -0.30
C ILE A 15 -5.17 -20.00 -1.37
N GLU A 16 -4.19 -19.14 -1.61
CA GLU A 16 -3.11 -19.45 -2.58
C GLU A 16 -2.36 -20.74 -2.23
N GLU A 17 -2.08 -20.95 -0.94
CA GLU A 17 -1.46 -22.19 -0.46
C GLU A 17 -2.37 -23.40 -0.68
N ALA A 18 -3.66 -23.30 -0.40
CA ALA A 18 -4.62 -24.38 -0.62
C ALA A 18 -4.77 -24.71 -2.11
N ILE A 19 -4.79 -23.71 -3.00
CA ILE A 19 -4.79 -23.90 -4.46
C ILE A 19 -3.53 -24.64 -4.87
N ARG A 20 -2.37 -24.23 -4.38
CA ARG A 20 -1.08 -24.85 -4.70
C ARG A 20 -1.02 -26.32 -4.28
N LEU A 21 -1.71 -26.69 -3.19
CA LEU A 21 -1.81 -28.06 -2.69
C LEU A 21 -2.92 -28.88 -3.34
N GLY A 22 -3.79 -28.26 -4.16
CA GLY A 22 -4.95 -28.90 -4.79
C GLY A 22 -6.06 -29.26 -3.79
N ASP A 23 -6.18 -28.51 -2.68
CA ASP A 23 -7.16 -28.73 -1.62
C ASP A 23 -8.40 -27.86 -1.87
N ASP A 24 -9.27 -28.32 -2.76
CA ASP A 24 -10.49 -27.60 -3.20
C ASP A 24 -11.50 -27.38 -2.05
N GLU A 25 -11.59 -28.31 -1.08
CA GLU A 25 -12.46 -28.15 0.07
C GLU A 25 -12.00 -27.00 0.95
N ARG A 26 -10.69 -26.92 1.17
CA ARG A 26 -10.07 -25.85 1.94
C ARG A 26 -10.18 -24.50 1.23
N VAL A 27 -9.99 -24.45 -0.08
CA VAL A 27 -10.22 -23.25 -0.89
C VAL A 27 -11.64 -22.75 -0.70
N THR A 28 -12.64 -23.61 -0.91
CA THR A 28 -14.06 -23.25 -0.75
C THR A 28 -14.39 -22.76 0.66
N SER A 29 -13.83 -23.41 1.68
CA SER A 29 -14.04 -23.01 3.08
C SER A 29 -13.43 -21.65 3.40
N LEU A 30 -12.21 -21.38 2.90
CA LEU A 30 -11.51 -20.12 3.12
C LEU A 30 -12.18 -18.96 2.36
N ASP A 31 -12.59 -19.20 1.12
CA ASP A 31 -13.23 -18.22 0.25
C ASP A 31 -14.50 -17.64 0.89
N ARG A 32 -15.33 -18.49 1.48
CA ARG A 32 -16.51 -18.05 2.24
C ARG A 32 -16.21 -17.08 3.39
N THR A 33 -14.98 -17.03 3.87
CA THR A 33 -14.56 -16.14 4.95
C THR A 33 -13.99 -14.83 4.45
N VAL A 34 -13.72 -14.70 3.14
CA VAL A 34 -13.18 -13.49 2.52
C VAL A 34 -14.26 -12.41 2.40
N GLU A 35 -15.46 -12.78 1.92
CA GLU A 35 -16.55 -11.83 1.71
C GLU A 35 -16.93 -11.01 2.95
N PRO A 36 -17.09 -11.60 4.15
CA PRO A 36 -17.34 -10.85 5.37
C PRO A 36 -16.19 -9.89 5.75
N LEU A 37 -14.93 -10.24 5.41
CA LEU A 37 -13.78 -9.34 5.63
C LEU A 37 -13.80 -8.16 4.67
N VAL A 38 -14.14 -8.40 3.40
CA VAL A 38 -14.31 -7.34 2.40
C VAL A 38 -15.41 -6.37 2.86
N GLU A 39 -16.56 -6.87 3.24
CA GLU A 39 -17.68 -6.07 3.75
C GLU A 39 -17.25 -5.25 5.00
N ALA A 40 -16.57 -5.88 5.95
CA ALA A 40 -16.09 -5.21 7.16
C ALA A 40 -15.07 -4.08 6.84
N ILE A 41 -14.16 -4.29 5.88
CA ILE A 41 -13.21 -3.27 5.43
C ILE A 41 -13.95 -2.10 4.78
N LEU A 42 -14.92 -2.38 3.91
CA LEU A 42 -15.68 -1.36 3.20
C LEU A 42 -16.63 -0.58 4.13
N ALA A 43 -17.23 -1.24 5.12
CA ALA A 43 -18.10 -0.61 6.12
C ALA A 43 -17.32 0.19 7.15
N CYS A 44 -16.06 -0.15 7.41
CA CYS A 44 -15.23 0.53 8.40
C CYS A 44 -15.10 2.02 8.08
N ARG A 45 -15.26 2.89 9.09
CA ARG A 45 -15.02 4.33 8.92
C ARG A 45 -13.55 4.63 9.14
N ALA A 46 -12.91 5.18 8.13
CA ALA A 46 -11.53 5.65 8.25
C ALA A 46 -11.47 6.86 9.22
N ASN A 47 -10.49 6.84 10.11
CA ASN A 47 -10.28 7.87 11.13
C ASN A 47 -9.18 8.87 10.76
N ASN A 48 -8.43 8.59 9.71
CA ASN A 48 -7.35 9.43 9.21
C ASN A 48 -7.18 9.24 7.69
N LEU A 49 -6.44 10.15 7.07
CA LEU A 49 -6.24 10.16 5.62
C LEU A 49 -5.59 8.87 5.10
N LEU A 50 -4.71 8.27 5.89
CA LEU A 50 -4.04 7.02 5.53
C LEU A 50 -5.03 5.86 5.44
N GLU A 51 -5.95 5.75 6.40
CA GLU A 51 -7.01 4.73 6.37
C GLU A 51 -7.96 4.95 5.20
N VAL A 52 -8.24 6.22 4.83
CA VAL A 52 -8.99 6.57 3.61
C VAL A 52 -8.26 6.06 2.38
N TYR A 53 -6.97 6.36 2.26
CA TYR A 53 -6.13 5.91 1.15
C TYR A 53 -6.13 4.38 1.04
N MET A 54 -5.92 3.67 2.16
CA MET A 54 -5.94 2.20 2.19
C MET A 54 -7.28 1.64 1.71
N GLN A 55 -8.40 2.24 2.14
CA GLN A 55 -9.73 1.79 1.74
C GLN A 55 -9.99 2.01 0.24
N LEU A 56 -9.56 3.14 -0.31
CA LEU A 56 -9.66 3.43 -1.75
C LEU A 56 -8.78 2.49 -2.58
N GLN A 57 -7.55 2.23 -2.15
CA GLN A 57 -6.66 1.26 -2.80
C GLN A 57 -7.24 -0.15 -2.77
N PHE A 58 -7.89 -0.53 -1.67
CA PHE A 58 -8.55 -1.81 -1.57
C PHE A 58 -9.70 -1.96 -2.59
N VAL A 59 -10.53 -0.93 -2.74
CA VAL A 59 -11.61 -0.97 -3.76
C VAL A 59 -11.02 -1.05 -5.16
N SER A 60 -9.94 -0.31 -5.44
CA SER A 60 -9.24 -0.39 -6.73
C SER A 60 -8.70 -1.80 -7.00
N TYR A 61 -8.17 -2.46 -5.97
CA TYR A 61 -7.76 -3.86 -6.05
C TYR A 61 -8.94 -4.79 -6.37
N LEU A 62 -10.09 -4.63 -5.69
CA LEU A 62 -11.29 -5.44 -5.96
C LEU A 62 -11.79 -5.25 -7.39
N ILE A 63 -11.79 -4.02 -7.91
CA ILE A 63 -12.15 -3.75 -9.31
C ILE A 63 -11.24 -4.51 -10.27
N ALA A 64 -9.93 -4.50 -10.01
CA ALA A 64 -8.96 -5.21 -10.84
C ALA A 64 -9.14 -6.73 -10.82
N GLN A 65 -9.59 -7.32 -9.70
CA GLN A 65 -9.85 -8.76 -9.60
C GLN A 65 -11.07 -9.22 -10.42
N VAL A 66 -12.04 -8.33 -10.63
CA VAL A 66 -13.28 -8.63 -11.36
C VAL A 66 -13.31 -7.94 -12.74
N ALA A 67 -12.15 -7.59 -13.30
CA ALA A 67 -12.05 -6.82 -14.55
C ALA A 67 -12.82 -7.44 -15.73
N ASP A 68 -12.96 -8.76 -15.77
CA ASP A 68 -13.70 -9.50 -16.79
C ASP A 68 -15.21 -9.63 -16.49
N ASP A 69 -15.66 -9.23 -15.29
CA ASP A 69 -17.07 -9.23 -14.88
C ASP A 69 -17.61 -7.79 -14.80
N SER A 70 -18.37 -7.40 -15.81
CA SER A 70 -18.95 -6.06 -15.88
C SER A 70 -19.91 -5.73 -14.73
N ALA A 71 -20.58 -6.71 -14.15
CA ALA A 71 -21.45 -6.51 -13.00
C ALA A 71 -20.65 -6.27 -11.73
N GLY A 72 -19.60 -7.05 -11.50
CA GLY A 72 -18.67 -6.86 -10.39
C GLY A 72 -17.93 -5.53 -10.47
N VAL A 73 -17.46 -5.13 -11.66
CA VAL A 73 -16.86 -3.82 -11.89
C VAL A 73 -17.82 -2.69 -11.55
N ALA A 74 -19.08 -2.78 -12.01
CA ALA A 74 -20.10 -1.75 -11.73
C ALA A 74 -20.39 -1.65 -10.22
N GLN A 75 -20.49 -2.79 -9.52
CA GLN A 75 -20.71 -2.84 -8.08
C GLN A 75 -19.57 -2.16 -7.31
N HIS A 76 -18.32 -2.52 -7.58
CA HIS A 76 -17.19 -1.94 -6.87
C HIS A 76 -16.93 -0.48 -7.25
N THR A 77 -17.25 -0.08 -8.48
CA THR A 77 -17.22 1.34 -8.89
C THR A 77 -18.26 2.16 -8.12
N ALA A 78 -19.44 1.61 -7.86
CA ALA A 78 -20.45 2.27 -7.03
C ALA A 78 -19.95 2.44 -5.58
N VAL A 79 -19.27 1.43 -5.04
CA VAL A 79 -18.64 1.52 -3.70
C VAL A 79 -17.54 2.58 -3.68
N LEU A 80 -16.69 2.64 -4.72
CA LEU A 80 -15.67 3.68 -4.84
C LEU A 80 -16.30 5.09 -4.85
N SER A 81 -17.33 5.28 -5.65
CA SER A 81 -18.08 6.55 -5.70
C SER A 81 -18.67 6.92 -4.34
N TYR A 82 -19.25 5.94 -3.64
CA TYR A 82 -19.76 6.15 -2.28
C TYR A 82 -18.66 6.57 -1.29
N LEU A 83 -17.48 5.93 -1.33
CA LEU A 83 -16.36 6.29 -0.46
C LEU A 83 -15.81 7.68 -0.78
N LEU A 84 -15.72 8.03 -2.06
CA LEU A 84 -15.33 9.37 -2.49
C LEU A 84 -16.33 10.42 -1.99
N ASP A 85 -17.62 10.19 -2.14
CA ASP A 85 -18.66 11.08 -1.60
C ASP A 85 -18.60 11.16 -0.06
N ARG A 86 -18.36 10.03 0.60
CA ARG A 86 -18.27 9.95 2.07
C ARG A 86 -17.11 10.75 2.65
N TYR A 87 -15.95 10.73 2.00
CA TYR A 87 -14.74 11.37 2.52
C TYR A 87 -14.46 12.75 1.93
N PHE A 88 -14.91 13.01 0.70
CA PHE A 88 -14.62 14.23 -0.04
C PHE A 88 -15.88 14.93 -0.59
N GLY A 89 -17.06 14.45 -0.30
CA GLY A 89 -18.32 14.88 -0.92
C GLY A 89 -18.65 16.36 -0.75
N VAL A 90 -18.13 17.01 0.28
CA VAL A 90 -18.27 18.47 0.47
C VAL A 90 -17.52 19.26 -0.62
N TYR A 91 -16.50 18.66 -1.22
CA TYR A 91 -15.70 19.27 -2.29
C TYR A 91 -16.18 18.88 -3.70
N VAL A 92 -16.89 17.76 -3.82
CA VAL A 92 -17.36 17.23 -5.12
C VAL A 92 -18.72 17.78 -5.49
N SER A 93 -19.55 18.20 -4.51
CA SER A 93 -20.86 18.81 -4.79
C SER A 93 -20.79 20.08 -5.61
N ASP A 94 -19.71 20.87 -5.49
CA ASP A 94 -19.48 22.07 -6.28
C ASP A 94 -18.93 21.78 -7.69
N LEU A 95 -18.51 20.53 -7.95
CA LEU A 95 -17.93 20.09 -9.22
C LEU A 95 -18.90 19.25 -10.07
N ARG A 96 -20.11 18.95 -9.58
CA ARG A 96 -21.10 18.20 -10.37
C ARG A 96 -21.65 19.11 -11.49
N PRO A 97 -21.30 18.86 -12.76
CA PRO A 97 -21.98 19.56 -13.85
C PRO A 97 -23.47 19.21 -13.82
N SER A 98 -24.32 20.22 -13.94
CA SER A 98 -25.75 20.01 -14.11
C SER A 98 -25.96 19.10 -15.32
N ALA A 99 -26.89 18.15 -15.22
CA ALA A 99 -27.21 17.20 -16.31
C ALA A 99 -27.64 17.89 -17.66
N ARG A 100 -27.74 19.21 -17.69
CA ARG A 100 -28.01 20.01 -18.87
C ARG A 100 -26.77 20.46 -19.65
N ASP A 101 -25.56 20.26 -19.11
CA ASP A 101 -24.31 20.76 -19.72
C ASP A 101 -23.46 19.69 -20.41
N LEU A 102 -24.05 18.53 -20.75
CA LEU A 102 -23.37 17.50 -21.56
C LEU A 102 -23.21 17.94 -23.01
N ARG A 103 -22.41 18.97 -23.25
CA ARG A 103 -21.76 19.17 -24.56
C ARG A 103 -20.56 18.25 -24.67
N PRO A 104 -20.18 17.77 -25.88
CA PRO A 104 -18.94 17.04 -26.06
C PRO A 104 -17.79 17.87 -25.46
N ILE A 105 -17.13 17.35 -24.44
CA ILE A 105 -16.02 18.04 -23.80
C ILE A 105 -14.84 17.91 -24.75
N GLU A 106 -14.47 19.02 -25.40
CA GLU A 106 -13.12 19.15 -25.94
C GLU A 106 -12.16 19.03 -24.74
N PRO A 107 -11.08 18.23 -24.84
CA PRO A 107 -10.14 18.11 -23.75
C PRO A 107 -9.64 19.53 -23.41
N PRO A 108 -9.73 19.95 -22.13
CA PRO A 108 -9.28 21.27 -21.73
C PRO A 108 -7.79 21.40 -22.05
N ALA A 109 -7.43 22.46 -22.74
CA ALA A 109 -6.05 22.77 -23.10
C ALA A 109 -5.15 23.03 -21.88
N TYR A 110 -5.72 23.11 -20.67
CA TYR A 110 -5.04 23.29 -19.41
C TYR A 110 -6.00 22.94 -18.27
N VAL A 111 -5.65 21.98 -17.44
CA VAL A 111 -6.29 21.71 -16.14
C VAL A 111 -5.54 22.53 -15.10
N PRO A 112 -6.13 23.60 -14.52
CA PRO A 112 -5.46 24.30 -13.45
C PRO A 112 -5.38 23.38 -12.23
N ASP A 113 -4.26 23.39 -11.64
CA ASP A 113 -3.71 22.81 -10.46
C ASP A 113 -4.70 22.63 -9.28
N THR A 114 -5.59 21.66 -9.36
CA THR A 114 -6.43 21.20 -8.25
C THR A 114 -5.93 19.88 -7.65
N ASP A 115 -4.91 19.29 -8.26
CA ASP A 115 -4.16 18.20 -7.68
C ASP A 115 -3.14 18.78 -6.70
N ASN A 116 -3.45 18.87 -5.42
CA ASN A 116 -2.54 19.30 -4.35
C ASN A 116 -1.22 18.49 -4.28
N GLY A 117 -0.69 18.04 -5.40
CA GLY A 117 0.50 17.21 -5.53
C GLY A 117 0.28 15.74 -5.15
N GLN A 118 -0.93 15.33 -4.79
CA GLN A 118 -1.17 13.96 -4.33
C GLN A 118 -1.01 12.94 -5.45
N PHE A 119 -1.52 13.24 -6.64
CA PHE A 119 -1.33 12.39 -7.82
C PHE A 119 0.15 12.34 -8.22
N LEU A 120 0.82 13.48 -8.28
CA LEU A 120 2.24 13.57 -8.58
C LEU A 120 3.09 12.81 -7.56
N ASN A 121 2.76 12.94 -6.26
CA ASN A 121 3.44 12.21 -5.19
C ASN A 121 3.27 10.69 -5.36
N ALA A 122 2.08 10.21 -5.69
CA ALA A 122 1.84 8.80 -5.97
C ALA A 122 2.66 8.32 -7.17
N VAL A 123 2.62 9.02 -8.30
CA VAL A 123 3.38 8.68 -9.50
C VAL A 123 4.89 8.67 -9.24
N ILE A 124 5.41 9.63 -8.45
CA ILE A 124 6.82 9.66 -8.07
C ILE A 124 7.18 8.41 -7.27
N LEU A 125 6.42 8.09 -6.22
CA LEU A 125 6.67 6.91 -5.39
C LEU A 125 6.60 5.60 -6.18
N GLU A 126 5.63 5.48 -7.08
CA GLU A 126 5.46 4.30 -7.95
C GLU A 126 6.58 4.15 -8.99
N SER A 127 7.14 5.27 -9.47
CA SER A 127 8.23 5.27 -10.47
C SER A 127 9.63 5.20 -9.88
N MET A 128 9.78 5.31 -8.55
CA MET A 128 11.09 5.26 -7.90
C MET A 128 11.77 3.89 -8.10
N PRO A 129 13.02 3.85 -8.59
CA PRO A 129 13.78 2.61 -8.72
C PRO A 129 14.24 2.08 -7.35
N ASP A 130 14.38 2.96 -6.37
CA ASP A 130 14.70 2.59 -4.99
C ASP A 130 13.48 1.94 -4.33
N ARG A 131 13.73 1.00 -3.43
CA ARG A 131 12.67 0.33 -2.67
C ARG A 131 12.14 1.28 -1.60
N VAL A 132 10.83 1.56 -1.63
CA VAL A 132 10.16 2.43 -0.67
C VAL A 132 9.10 1.66 0.08
N ALA A 133 9.09 1.82 1.40
CA ALA A 133 8.07 1.28 2.28
C ALA A 133 7.67 2.32 3.34
N VAL A 134 6.42 2.25 3.78
CA VAL A 134 5.95 2.98 4.97
C VAL A 134 5.48 1.96 5.99
N LEU A 135 5.95 2.09 7.22
CA LEU A 135 5.54 1.24 8.34
C LEU A 135 4.81 2.04 9.41
N THR A 136 3.85 1.41 10.07
CA THR A 136 3.23 1.89 11.30
C THR A 136 4.18 1.79 12.48
N ARG A 137 3.82 2.40 13.62
CA ARG A 137 4.57 2.29 14.88
C ARG A 137 4.55 0.89 15.50
N ASP A 138 3.65 0.03 15.06
CA ASP A 138 3.61 -1.41 15.39
C ASP A 138 4.24 -2.28 14.29
N TYR A 139 5.15 -1.69 13.51
CA TYR A 139 6.01 -2.34 12.51
C TYR A 139 5.26 -3.03 11.36
N ARG A 140 4.05 -2.55 11.02
CA ARG A 140 3.23 -3.12 9.94
C ARG A 140 3.34 -2.28 8.67
N TYR A 141 3.33 -2.95 7.54
CA TYR A 141 3.32 -2.27 6.24
C TYR A 141 2.04 -1.44 6.06
N LEU A 142 2.20 -0.18 5.70
CA LEU A 142 1.14 0.73 5.23
C LEU A 142 1.22 0.97 3.74
N TYR A 143 2.43 0.99 3.21
CA TYR A 143 2.70 1.22 1.81
C TYR A 143 3.97 0.46 1.40
N SER A 144 4.00 0.04 0.15
CA SER A 144 5.17 -0.57 -0.49
C SER A 144 5.11 -0.24 -1.99
N ASN A 145 6.15 0.39 -2.53
CA ASN A 145 6.20 0.69 -3.95
C ASN A 145 6.50 -0.57 -4.79
N PRO A 146 6.29 -0.54 -6.12
CA PRO A 146 6.52 -1.68 -7.00
C PRO A 146 7.92 -2.28 -6.88
N ALA A 147 8.97 -1.45 -6.70
CA ALA A 147 10.34 -1.92 -6.53
C ALA A 147 10.50 -2.79 -5.26
N ASN A 148 9.90 -2.38 -4.14
CA ASN A 148 9.93 -3.17 -2.91
C ASN A 148 9.03 -4.41 -2.98
N CYS A 149 7.87 -4.32 -3.63
CA CYS A 149 6.98 -5.45 -3.87
C CYS A 149 7.66 -6.54 -4.71
N THR A 150 8.32 -6.14 -5.80
CA THR A 150 9.10 -7.05 -6.66
C THR A 150 10.23 -7.72 -5.87
N TYR A 151 10.93 -6.96 -5.04
CA TYR A 151 12.02 -7.48 -4.21
C TYR A 151 11.53 -8.53 -3.21
N LEU A 152 10.38 -8.28 -2.56
CA LEU A 152 9.78 -9.20 -1.61
C LEU A 152 9.03 -10.37 -2.28
N ASN A 153 8.84 -10.30 -3.60
CA ASN A 153 8.02 -11.23 -4.39
C ASN A 153 6.57 -11.32 -3.88
N HIS A 154 6.00 -10.16 -3.55
CA HIS A 154 4.61 -10.01 -3.09
C HIS A 154 3.92 -8.87 -3.81
N LYS A 155 2.59 -8.95 -3.92
CA LYS A 155 1.77 -7.85 -4.38
C LYS A 155 1.60 -6.81 -3.24
N PRO A 156 1.33 -5.52 -3.56
CA PRO A 156 1.17 -4.49 -2.53
C PRO A 156 0.16 -4.86 -1.44
N MET A 157 -1.00 -5.41 -1.82
CA MET A 157 -2.06 -5.76 -0.86
C MET A 157 -1.71 -6.94 0.05
N GLU A 158 -0.80 -7.81 -0.37
CA GLU A 158 -0.30 -8.92 0.47
C GLU A 158 0.64 -8.43 1.59
N LEU A 159 1.17 -7.22 1.45
CA LEU A 159 2.07 -6.61 2.44
C LEU A 159 1.31 -5.78 3.46
N ILE A 160 0.27 -5.06 3.02
CA ILE A 160 -0.46 -4.10 3.86
C ILE A 160 -1.01 -4.78 5.12
N GLY A 161 -0.76 -4.17 6.29
CA GLY A 161 -1.18 -4.66 7.61
C GLY A 161 -0.32 -5.79 8.18
N ARG A 162 0.56 -6.42 7.39
CA ARG A 162 1.45 -7.49 7.86
C ARG A 162 2.68 -6.93 8.57
N HIS A 163 3.18 -7.67 9.52
CA HIS A 163 4.33 -7.27 10.32
C HIS A 163 5.64 -7.43 9.54
N LEU A 164 6.57 -6.49 9.72
CA LEU A 164 7.85 -6.49 9.00
C LEU A 164 8.65 -7.78 9.19
N SER A 165 8.61 -8.37 10.40
CA SER A 165 9.35 -9.61 10.69
C SER A 165 8.92 -10.81 9.83
N GLU A 166 7.69 -10.80 9.32
CA GLU A 166 7.20 -11.86 8.43
C GLU A 166 7.97 -11.92 7.10
N PHE A 167 8.59 -10.80 6.69
CA PHE A 167 9.31 -10.68 5.42
C PHE A 167 10.83 -10.66 5.55
N ILE A 168 11.36 -10.13 6.67
CA ILE A 168 12.81 -10.05 6.89
C ILE A 168 13.34 -11.11 7.85
N GLY A 169 12.43 -11.87 8.49
CA GLY A 169 12.72 -12.84 9.55
C GLY A 169 12.79 -12.20 10.94
N GLU A 170 12.36 -12.94 11.96
CA GLU A 170 12.30 -12.45 13.35
C GLU A 170 13.68 -12.09 13.90
N GLU A 171 14.69 -12.95 13.68
CA GLU A 171 16.06 -12.70 14.15
C GLU A 171 16.60 -11.35 13.63
N ARG A 172 16.48 -11.09 12.34
CA ARG A 172 16.94 -9.83 11.75
C ARG A 172 16.11 -8.63 12.21
N PHE A 173 14.83 -8.84 12.42
CA PHE A 173 13.96 -7.81 12.97
C PHE A 173 14.42 -7.42 14.39
N ASP A 174 14.58 -8.36 15.30
CA ASP A 174 14.92 -8.11 16.71
C ASP A 174 16.36 -7.61 16.87
N THR A 175 17.31 -8.16 16.11
CA THR A 175 18.73 -7.79 16.24
C THR A 175 19.10 -6.46 15.59
N SER A 176 18.36 -6.02 14.58
CA SER A 176 18.78 -4.86 13.78
C SER A 176 17.67 -3.87 13.47
N ALA A 177 16.53 -4.32 12.92
CA ALA A 177 15.53 -3.41 12.37
C ALA A 177 14.75 -2.68 13.46
N ARG A 178 14.37 -3.37 14.53
CA ARG A 178 13.57 -2.85 15.64
C ARG A 178 14.19 -1.61 16.27
N GLN A 179 15.45 -1.70 16.70
CA GLN A 179 16.12 -0.58 17.36
C GLN A 179 16.16 0.69 16.47
N LYS A 180 16.38 0.50 15.16
CA LYS A 180 16.44 1.61 14.20
C LYS A 180 15.07 2.22 13.94
N LEU A 181 14.03 1.38 13.87
CA LEU A 181 12.64 1.85 13.74
C LEU A 181 12.20 2.58 14.99
N ASP A 182 12.54 2.08 16.18
CA ASP A 182 12.21 2.75 17.45
C ASP A 182 12.84 4.14 17.54
N ALA A 183 14.10 4.29 17.13
CA ALA A 183 14.74 5.60 17.02
C ALA A 183 13.99 6.51 16.03
N CYS A 184 13.59 5.98 14.87
CA CYS A 184 12.80 6.73 13.91
C CYS A 184 11.42 7.12 14.48
N PHE A 185 10.75 6.24 15.18
CA PHE A 185 9.48 6.54 15.86
C PHE A 185 9.61 7.53 17.02
N ALA A 186 10.81 7.63 17.61
CA ALA A 186 11.15 8.69 18.57
C ALA A 186 11.39 10.05 17.90
N GLY A 187 11.51 10.09 16.59
CA GLY A 187 11.65 11.31 15.79
C GLY A 187 13.01 11.49 15.11
N ASP A 188 13.91 10.52 15.24
CA ASP A 188 15.26 10.58 14.63
C ASP A 188 15.21 10.19 13.15
N HIS A 189 16.12 10.79 12.37
CA HIS A 189 16.43 10.31 11.02
C HIS A 189 17.54 9.27 11.12
N VAL A 190 17.30 8.08 10.55
CA VAL A 190 18.22 6.95 10.59
C VAL A 190 18.82 6.74 9.21
N ASP A 191 20.12 6.63 9.10
CA ASP A 191 20.84 6.35 7.85
C ASP A 191 21.97 5.34 8.14
N TYR A 192 21.91 4.18 7.48
CA TYR A 192 22.92 3.14 7.66
C TYR A 192 23.04 2.26 6.42
N THR A 193 24.19 1.61 6.30
CA THR A 193 24.45 0.62 5.25
C THR A 193 24.55 -0.77 5.89
N TYR A 194 24.02 -1.76 5.20
CA TYR A 194 24.15 -3.15 5.58
C TYR A 194 24.45 -4.03 4.39
N GLU A 195 25.16 -5.11 4.64
CA GLU A 195 25.35 -6.17 3.66
C GLU A 195 24.15 -7.11 3.63
N ARG A 196 23.69 -7.39 2.42
CA ARG A 196 22.72 -8.45 2.16
C ARG A 196 23.47 -9.72 1.77
N PRO A 197 23.09 -10.91 2.31
CA PRO A 197 23.67 -12.18 1.85
C PRO A 197 23.57 -12.29 0.33
N ALA A 198 24.66 -12.79 -0.25
CA ALA A 198 24.75 -12.96 -1.68
C ALA A 198 23.65 -13.93 -2.18
N ASP A 199 22.82 -13.46 -3.10
CA ASP A 199 22.21 -14.34 -4.06
C ASP A 199 23.23 -14.65 -5.16
N LYS A 200 22.85 -15.38 -6.21
CA LYS A 200 23.76 -15.79 -7.32
C LYS A 200 24.51 -14.63 -7.99
N SER A 201 24.25 -13.37 -7.61
CA SER A 201 24.82 -12.14 -8.17
C SER A 201 25.85 -11.44 -7.28
N GLY A 202 26.22 -11.99 -6.13
CA GLY A 202 27.24 -11.45 -5.22
C GLY A 202 26.66 -10.70 -4.01
N SER A 203 27.52 -10.35 -3.04
CA SER A 203 27.15 -9.52 -1.88
C SER A 203 26.73 -8.15 -2.36
N ARG A 204 25.65 -7.63 -1.79
CA ARG A 204 25.12 -6.29 -2.13
C ARG A 204 25.08 -5.42 -0.91
N HIS A 205 25.62 -4.22 -1.06
CA HIS A 205 25.53 -3.16 -0.06
C HIS A 205 24.23 -2.39 -0.27
N VAL A 206 23.43 -2.30 0.78
CA VAL A 206 22.16 -1.58 0.76
C VAL A 206 22.22 -0.45 1.76
N ARG A 207 22.04 0.78 1.27
CA ARG A 207 21.81 1.94 2.13
C ARG A 207 20.33 2.02 2.50
N CYS A 208 20.04 2.07 3.78
CA CYS A 208 18.71 2.22 4.31
C CYS A 208 18.59 3.56 5.03
N ARG A 209 17.65 4.38 4.58
CA ARG A 209 17.28 5.65 5.21
C ARG A 209 15.88 5.56 5.75
N MET A 210 15.69 5.99 7.00
CA MET A 210 14.38 6.04 7.64
C MET A 210 14.10 7.46 8.09
N SER A 211 12.90 7.94 7.81
CA SER A 211 12.43 9.25 8.21
C SER A 211 11.09 9.13 8.95
N PRO A 212 10.91 9.84 10.08
CA PRO A 212 9.64 9.81 10.80
C PRO A 212 8.53 10.43 9.94
N LEU A 213 7.47 9.67 9.74
CA LEU A 213 6.26 10.14 9.08
C LEU A 213 5.37 10.81 10.14
N ARG A 214 5.06 12.09 9.94
CA ARG A 214 4.28 12.89 10.89
C ARG A 214 2.92 13.24 10.30
N ASP A 215 1.93 13.32 11.18
CA ASP A 215 0.62 13.87 10.84
C ASP A 215 0.62 15.42 10.86
N GLY A 216 -0.53 16.02 10.56
CA GLY A 216 -0.70 17.48 10.59
C GLY A 216 -0.52 18.12 11.96
N SER A 217 -0.52 17.36 13.06
CA SER A 217 -0.23 17.80 14.43
C SER A 217 1.27 17.70 14.78
N GLY A 218 2.08 17.11 13.91
CA GLY A 218 3.50 16.82 14.14
C GLY A 218 3.76 15.50 14.88
N THR A 219 2.72 14.73 15.20
CA THR A 219 2.85 13.43 15.87
C THR A 219 3.39 12.39 14.90
N VAL A 220 4.37 11.58 15.34
CA VAL A 220 4.92 10.52 14.51
C VAL A 220 3.92 9.36 14.40
N MET A 221 3.44 9.11 13.19
CA MET A 221 2.48 8.05 12.85
C MET A 221 3.18 6.76 12.42
N GLY A 222 4.39 6.86 11.89
CA GLY A 222 5.11 5.74 11.31
C GLY A 222 6.49 6.15 10.80
N ALA A 223 7.09 5.31 9.98
CA ALA A 223 8.38 5.55 9.34
C ALA A 223 8.29 5.38 7.82
N LEU A 224 8.82 6.34 7.07
CA LEU A 224 9.16 6.19 5.66
C LEU A 224 10.54 5.57 5.57
N ILE A 225 10.66 4.48 4.82
CA ILE A 225 11.90 3.73 4.62
C ILE A 225 12.26 3.75 3.14
N VAL A 226 13.47 4.17 2.82
CA VAL A 226 14.03 4.13 1.46
C VAL A 226 15.29 3.26 1.48
N MET A 227 15.30 2.23 0.63
CA MET A 227 16.42 1.28 0.53
C MET A 227 17.01 1.33 -0.88
N GLN A 228 18.28 1.63 -0.96
CA GLN A 228 19.02 1.83 -2.19
C GLN A 228 20.12 0.79 -2.32
N ASP A 229 20.16 0.06 -3.44
CA ASP A 229 21.24 -0.88 -3.76
C ASP A 229 22.43 -0.11 -4.34
N LEU A 230 23.53 0.01 -3.56
CA LEU A 230 24.69 0.81 -3.91
C LEU A 230 25.52 0.22 -5.07
N ASP A 231 25.50 -1.10 -5.22
CA ASP A 231 26.31 -1.79 -6.24
C ASP A 231 25.72 -1.68 -7.67
N GLN A 232 24.45 -1.26 -7.80
CA GLN A 232 23.85 -1.01 -9.10
C GLN A 232 24.28 0.34 -9.71
N GLN A 233 24.61 1.31 -8.89
CA GLN A 233 25.01 2.64 -9.36
C GLN A 233 26.43 2.66 -9.95
N GLN A 234 27.33 1.78 -9.53
CA GLN A 234 28.68 1.70 -10.08
C GLN A 234 28.75 1.08 -11.48
N LYS A 235 27.68 0.40 -11.94
CA LYS A 235 27.60 -0.18 -13.29
C LYS A 235 26.95 0.74 -14.32
N ALA A 236 26.35 1.83 -13.89
CA ALA A 236 25.64 2.80 -14.75
C ALA A 236 26.41 4.13 -14.95
N ALA A 237 27.59 4.27 -14.34
CA ALA A 237 28.52 5.36 -14.52
C ALA A 237 29.76 4.90 -15.31
#